data_09d121b989e6e6a9ba822608d537a604
#
_entry.id   09d121b989e6e6a9ba822608d537a604
#
_cell.length_a   1.000
_cell.length_b   1.000
_cell.length_c   1.000
_cell.angle_alpha   90.00
_cell.angle_beta   90.00
_cell.angle_gamma   90.00
#
_symmetry.space_group_name_H-M   'P 1'
#
loop_
_entity.id
_entity.type
_entity.pdbx_description
1 polymer ?
#
loop_
_entity_poly.entity_id
_entity_poly.type
_entity_poly.pdbx_seq_one_letter_code
_entity_poly.pdbx_strand_id
1 'polypeptide(L)'
;MEGKSKRIFGKFNIIDVLVLVLVLALAAFVGVKMMGSSDGGEAPARVGVTYTALAECRDPLSYEYAAKYVPAAIMADGALASGEVVAVESQPYMIYADGEWVEDPYHVNIIFTVEGTVAKEAVMTSLMGKQEIRVGKPHILKTEYVEFQECVITSVEWTEE
;
A
#
# COMPACT_ATOMS: atom_id res chain seq x y z
N MET A 1 -7.21 -45.00 46.47
CA MET A 1 -6.16 -44.02 46.88
C MET A 1 -6.74 -42.62 46.68
N GLU A 2 -7.30 -42.04 47.73
CA GLU A 2 -7.87 -40.69 47.67
C GLU A 2 -6.75 -39.67 47.82
N GLY A 3 -6.47 -38.96 46.72
CA GLY A 3 -5.54 -37.85 46.72
C GLY A 3 -6.10 -36.66 47.48
N LYS A 4 -5.65 -36.46 48.74
CA LYS A 4 -5.91 -35.24 49.52
C LYS A 4 -5.44 -34.02 48.75
N SER A 5 -6.37 -33.27 48.16
CA SER A 5 -6.06 -31.95 47.56
C SER A 5 -5.56 -31.01 48.66
N LYS A 6 -4.32 -30.56 48.56
CA LYS A 6 -3.75 -29.57 49.49
C LYS A 6 -4.47 -28.22 49.28
N ARG A 7 -5.36 -27.87 50.20
CA ARG A 7 -6.02 -26.57 50.25
C ARG A 7 -5.09 -25.55 50.90
N ILE A 8 -4.78 -24.49 50.22
CA ILE A 8 -4.09 -23.31 50.74
C ILE A 8 -5.18 -22.29 51.10
N PHE A 9 -5.12 -21.73 52.30
CA PHE A 9 -6.14 -20.78 52.82
C PHE A 9 -7.58 -21.35 52.95
N GLY A 10 -7.79 -22.64 53.17
CA GLY A 10 -9.07 -23.25 53.59
C GLY A 10 -10.20 -23.21 52.55
N LYS A 11 -10.20 -22.40 51.56
CA LYS A 11 -11.24 -22.24 50.52
C LYS A 11 -10.75 -22.40 49.08
N PHE A 12 -9.46 -22.21 48.80
CA PHE A 12 -8.91 -22.30 47.45
C PHE A 12 -8.07 -23.55 47.26
N ASN A 13 -8.27 -24.24 46.15
CA ASN A 13 -7.41 -25.30 45.72
C ASN A 13 -6.11 -24.72 45.15
N ILE A 14 -4.99 -25.43 45.29
CA ILE A 14 -3.70 -25.01 44.72
C ILE A 14 -3.80 -24.80 43.20
N ILE A 15 -4.68 -25.54 42.53
CA ILE A 15 -4.97 -25.43 41.11
C ILE A 15 -5.60 -24.07 40.78
N ASP A 16 -6.55 -23.60 41.62
CA ASP A 16 -7.25 -22.31 41.43
C ASP A 16 -6.27 -21.14 41.54
N VAL A 17 -5.33 -21.22 42.51
CA VAL A 17 -4.27 -20.22 42.65
C VAL A 17 -3.33 -20.18 41.43
N LEU A 18 -2.98 -21.39 40.92
CA LEU A 18 -2.10 -21.50 39.77
C LEU A 18 -2.76 -20.97 38.49
N VAL A 19 -4.04 -21.23 38.29
CA VAL A 19 -4.83 -20.68 37.18
C VAL A 19 -4.94 -19.14 37.29
N LEU A 20 -5.19 -18.63 38.51
CA LEU A 20 -5.28 -17.18 38.73
C LEU A 20 -3.95 -16.49 38.40
N VAL A 21 -2.82 -17.05 38.81
CA VAL A 21 -1.48 -16.53 38.52
C VAL A 21 -1.21 -16.56 37.03
N LEU A 22 -1.61 -17.63 36.32
CA LEU A 22 -1.46 -17.75 34.88
C LEU A 22 -2.26 -16.70 34.13
N VAL A 23 -3.52 -16.48 34.55
CA VAL A 23 -4.39 -15.45 33.94
C VAL A 23 -3.82 -14.04 34.14
N LEU A 24 -3.32 -13.75 35.37
CA LEU A 24 -2.68 -12.46 35.66
C LEU A 24 -1.38 -12.26 34.85
N ALA A 25 -0.59 -13.31 34.68
CA ALA A 25 0.63 -13.26 33.87
C ALA A 25 0.31 -13.02 32.39
N LEU A 26 -0.72 -13.68 31.85
CA LEU A 26 -1.19 -13.44 30.48
C LEU A 26 -1.74 -12.02 30.30
N ALA A 27 -2.54 -11.53 31.25
CA ALA A 27 -3.07 -10.17 31.21
C ALA A 27 -1.93 -9.12 31.28
N ALA A 28 -0.92 -9.33 32.12
CA ALA A 28 0.26 -8.48 32.19
C ALA A 28 1.07 -8.53 30.88
N PHE A 29 1.26 -9.71 30.28
CA PHE A 29 1.97 -9.86 29.03
C PHE A 29 1.26 -9.14 27.86
N VAL A 30 -0.08 -9.27 27.77
CA VAL A 30 -0.90 -8.56 26.79
C VAL A 30 -0.84 -7.05 27.05
N GLY A 31 -0.95 -6.63 28.30
CA GLY A 31 -0.86 -5.23 28.68
C GLY A 31 0.49 -4.60 28.32
N VAL A 32 1.60 -5.27 28.59
CA VAL A 32 2.95 -4.83 28.22
C VAL A 32 3.10 -4.78 26.71
N LYS A 33 2.56 -5.75 25.97
CA LYS A 33 2.62 -5.76 24.51
C LYS A 33 1.76 -4.66 23.88
N MET A 34 0.62 -4.33 24.48
CA MET A 34 -0.21 -3.21 24.02
C MET A 34 0.35 -1.83 24.40
N MET A 35 1.00 -1.70 25.57
CA MET A 35 1.66 -0.47 25.98
C MET A 35 3.08 -0.30 25.37
N GLY A 36 3.75 -1.40 25.03
CA GLY A 36 5.08 -1.38 24.38
C GLY A 36 5.04 -1.10 22.87
N SER A 37 3.85 -0.93 22.26
CA SER A 37 3.73 -0.54 20.86
C SER A 37 3.68 0.98 20.63
N SER A 38 3.82 1.78 21.67
CA SER A 38 4.18 3.19 21.53
C SER A 38 5.72 3.32 21.61
N ASP A 39 6.40 2.75 20.61
CA ASP A 39 7.71 3.26 20.25
C ASP A 39 7.52 4.74 19.95
N GLY A 40 8.04 5.59 20.86
CA GLY A 40 8.20 7.02 20.63
C GLY A 40 9.31 7.27 19.60
N GLY A 41 9.36 6.45 18.55
CA GLY A 41 10.12 6.72 17.35
C GLY A 41 9.50 7.92 16.67
N GLU A 42 10.28 8.93 16.40
CA GLU A 42 9.95 10.02 15.49
C GLU A 42 9.26 9.39 14.27
N ALA A 43 8.07 9.88 13.92
CA ALA A 43 7.38 9.41 12.72
C ALA A 43 8.38 9.46 11.55
N PRO A 44 8.51 8.41 10.73
CA PRO A 44 9.51 8.39 9.67
C PRO A 44 9.33 9.65 8.82
N ALA A 45 10.44 10.32 8.50
CA ALA A 45 10.43 11.50 7.65
C ALA A 45 9.64 11.19 6.38
N ARG A 46 8.73 12.07 6.00
CA ARG A 46 7.95 11.91 4.77
C ARG A 46 8.64 12.69 3.66
N VAL A 47 8.64 12.15 2.48
CA VAL A 47 9.15 12.80 1.26
C VAL A 47 8.02 12.88 0.24
N GLY A 48 7.98 13.98 -0.49
CA GLY A 48 7.13 14.12 -1.65
C GLY A 48 7.62 13.20 -2.78
N VAL A 49 6.71 12.66 -3.54
CA VAL A 49 7.02 11.89 -4.74
C VAL A 49 6.05 12.26 -5.85
N THR A 50 6.61 12.52 -7.04
CA THR A 50 5.85 12.59 -8.29
C THR A 50 6.35 11.47 -9.19
N TYR A 51 5.45 10.64 -9.68
CA TYR A 51 5.82 9.57 -10.60
C TYR A 51 4.81 9.43 -11.74
N THR A 52 5.28 8.85 -12.85
CA THR A 52 4.41 8.51 -13.97
C THR A 52 4.26 6.99 -14.07
N ALA A 53 3.02 6.55 -14.34
CA ALA A 53 2.68 5.17 -14.60
C ALA A 53 2.06 5.03 -16.00
N LEU A 54 2.67 4.18 -16.82
CA LEU A 54 2.25 3.91 -18.20
C LEU A 54 1.40 2.64 -18.23
N ALA A 55 0.18 2.74 -18.74
CA ALA A 55 -0.68 1.63 -19.13
C ALA A 55 -0.67 1.49 -20.65
N GLU A 56 0.03 0.46 -21.16
CA GLU A 56 0.19 0.26 -22.60
C GLU A 56 -1.03 -0.44 -23.22
N CYS A 57 -1.27 -0.18 -24.51
CA CYS A 57 -2.24 -0.88 -25.34
C CYS A 57 -3.65 -0.94 -24.72
N ARG A 58 -4.22 0.22 -24.44
CA ARG A 58 -5.57 0.36 -23.83
C ARG A 58 -6.58 0.87 -24.84
N ASP A 59 -7.85 0.50 -24.61
CA ASP A 59 -8.97 1.06 -25.35
C ASP A 59 -9.05 2.59 -25.12
N PRO A 60 -9.19 3.43 -26.16
CA PRO A 60 -9.33 4.88 -26.03
C PRO A 60 -10.45 5.33 -25.07
N LEU A 61 -11.56 4.58 -24.98
CA LEU A 61 -12.64 4.88 -24.03
C LEU A 61 -12.17 4.79 -22.59
N SER A 62 -11.19 3.92 -22.29
CA SER A 62 -10.59 3.82 -20.95
C SER A 62 -9.86 5.11 -20.56
N TYR A 63 -9.20 5.77 -21.54
CA TYR A 63 -8.59 7.09 -21.33
C TYR A 63 -9.65 8.15 -21.04
N GLU A 64 -10.69 8.23 -21.88
CA GLU A 64 -11.76 9.24 -21.73
C GLU A 64 -12.44 9.11 -20.36
N TYR A 65 -12.66 7.87 -19.92
CA TYR A 65 -13.25 7.60 -18.63
C TYR A 65 -12.31 7.98 -17.47
N ALA A 66 -11.04 7.62 -17.55
CA ALA A 66 -10.05 7.96 -16.53
C ALA A 66 -9.88 9.49 -16.42
N ALA A 67 -9.73 10.19 -17.55
CA ALA A 67 -9.54 11.64 -17.59
C ALA A 67 -10.71 12.43 -16.98
N LYS A 68 -11.93 11.87 -17.03
CA LYS A 68 -13.12 12.51 -16.45
C LYS A 68 -13.04 12.66 -14.93
N TYR A 69 -12.30 11.79 -14.25
CA TYR A 69 -12.25 11.70 -12.79
C TYR A 69 -10.90 12.14 -12.20
N VAL A 70 -10.17 12.95 -12.90
CA VAL A 70 -8.90 13.55 -12.41
C VAL A 70 -9.21 14.97 -11.90
N PRO A 71 -8.69 15.35 -10.71
CA PRO A 71 -7.84 14.56 -9.82
C PRO A 71 -8.60 13.46 -9.05
N ALA A 72 -7.91 12.37 -8.73
CA ALA A 72 -8.51 11.23 -8.02
C ALA A 72 -7.54 10.60 -7.03
N ALA A 73 -7.99 10.37 -5.81
CA ALA A 73 -7.17 9.76 -4.77
C ALA A 73 -6.77 8.32 -5.15
N ILE A 74 -5.50 7.98 -4.88
CA ILE A 74 -4.97 6.63 -5.07
C ILE A 74 -5.49 5.70 -3.98
N MET A 75 -5.85 4.50 -4.39
CA MET A 75 -6.21 3.40 -3.49
C MET A 75 -5.15 2.31 -3.50
N ALA A 76 -4.82 1.81 -2.33
CA ALA A 76 -3.95 0.65 -2.15
C ALA A 76 -4.46 -0.19 -0.96
N ASP A 77 -4.40 -1.51 -1.08
CA ASP A 77 -4.85 -2.45 -0.03
C ASP A 77 -6.30 -2.21 0.47
N GLY A 78 -7.18 -1.71 -0.39
CA GLY A 78 -8.58 -1.43 -0.03
C GLY A 78 -8.81 -0.14 0.76
N ALA A 79 -7.80 0.72 0.89
CA ALA A 79 -7.87 2.02 1.56
C ALA A 79 -7.28 3.13 0.67
N LEU A 80 -7.61 4.37 0.99
CA LEU A 80 -6.98 5.52 0.36
C LEU A 80 -5.50 5.60 0.77
N ALA A 81 -4.62 5.80 -0.19
CA ALA A 81 -3.18 6.04 0.03
C ALA A 81 -2.89 7.55 0.08
N SER A 82 -1.66 7.90 0.48
CA SER A 82 -1.23 9.30 0.58
C SER A 82 -0.80 9.86 -0.79
N GLY A 83 -1.69 9.82 -1.78
CA GLY A 83 -1.41 10.34 -3.11
C GLY A 83 -2.66 10.43 -3.97
N GLU A 84 -2.54 11.16 -5.06
CA GLU A 84 -3.60 11.34 -6.05
C GLU A 84 -3.05 11.32 -7.47
N VAL A 85 -3.87 10.88 -8.41
CA VAL A 85 -3.64 11.08 -9.85
C VAL A 85 -3.98 12.52 -10.16
N VAL A 86 -2.98 13.30 -10.57
CA VAL A 86 -3.14 14.73 -10.87
C VAL A 86 -3.32 15.01 -12.35
N ALA A 87 -2.83 14.12 -13.22
CA ALA A 87 -3.00 14.24 -14.66
C ALA A 87 -3.10 12.85 -15.32
N VAL A 88 -3.79 12.83 -16.46
CA VAL A 88 -3.89 11.65 -17.35
C VAL A 88 -3.72 12.13 -18.78
N GLU A 89 -2.82 11.50 -19.50
CA GLU A 89 -2.52 11.81 -20.90
C GLU A 89 -2.65 10.54 -21.75
N SER A 90 -3.02 10.70 -23.03
CA SER A 90 -2.97 9.61 -23.99
C SER A 90 -1.92 9.84 -25.05
N GLN A 91 -1.25 8.76 -25.46
CA GLN A 91 -0.31 8.75 -26.56
C GLN A 91 -0.67 7.60 -27.53
N PRO A 92 -0.37 7.75 -28.84
CA PRO A 92 -0.58 6.68 -29.79
C PRO A 92 0.14 5.38 -29.37
N TYR A 93 -0.55 4.26 -29.46
CA TYR A 93 0.11 2.97 -29.34
C TYR A 93 0.69 2.59 -30.71
N MET A 94 1.98 2.30 -30.75
CA MET A 94 2.70 2.02 -32.01
C MET A 94 2.81 0.51 -32.24
N ILE A 95 2.47 0.06 -33.44
CA ILE A 95 2.64 -1.33 -33.89
C ILE A 95 3.57 -1.38 -35.09
N TYR A 96 4.28 -2.50 -35.25
CA TYR A 96 5.09 -2.73 -36.44
C TYR A 96 4.28 -3.51 -37.47
N ALA A 97 3.94 -2.85 -38.59
CA ALA A 97 3.17 -3.45 -39.67
C ALA A 97 3.78 -3.09 -41.04
N ASP A 98 3.79 -4.06 -41.96
CA ASP A 98 4.29 -3.88 -43.34
C ASP A 98 5.71 -3.29 -43.46
N GLY A 99 6.56 -3.50 -42.47
CA GLY A 99 7.95 -3.06 -42.46
C GLY A 99 8.20 -1.72 -41.81
N GLU A 100 7.19 -1.05 -41.25
CA GLU A 100 7.30 0.25 -40.60
C GLU A 100 6.47 0.33 -39.31
N TRP A 101 6.83 1.29 -38.44
CA TRP A 101 6.07 1.61 -37.24
C TRP A 101 4.91 2.51 -37.58
N VAL A 102 3.69 2.06 -37.27
CA VAL A 102 2.46 2.81 -37.52
C VAL A 102 1.64 2.91 -36.22
N GLU A 103 0.79 3.93 -36.14
CA GLU A 103 -0.15 4.05 -35.02
C GLU A 103 -1.24 3.00 -35.12
N ASP A 104 -1.51 2.30 -34.00
CA ASP A 104 -2.66 1.40 -33.89
C ASP A 104 -3.94 2.26 -33.80
N PRO A 105 -4.89 2.09 -34.71
CA PRO A 105 -6.12 2.89 -34.69
C PRO A 105 -7.10 2.50 -33.57
N TYR A 106 -6.86 1.40 -32.86
CA TYR A 106 -7.78 0.84 -31.86
C TYR A 106 -7.26 0.98 -30.44
N HIS A 107 -5.96 1.28 -30.25
CA HIS A 107 -5.38 1.32 -28.92
C HIS A 107 -4.53 2.59 -28.70
N VAL A 108 -4.46 2.97 -27.44
CA VAL A 108 -3.61 4.08 -26.97
C VAL A 108 -2.77 3.63 -25.78
N ASN A 109 -1.70 4.34 -25.54
CA ASN A 109 -0.99 4.33 -24.27
C ASN A 109 -1.59 5.41 -23.36
N ILE A 110 -1.80 5.07 -22.08
CA ILE A 110 -2.32 6.02 -21.09
C ILE A 110 -1.22 6.26 -20.05
N ILE A 111 -0.88 7.52 -19.84
CA ILE A 111 0.13 7.95 -18.86
C ILE A 111 -0.60 8.65 -17.73
N PHE A 112 -0.39 8.16 -16.52
CA PHE A 112 -0.90 8.74 -15.30
C PHE A 112 0.21 9.46 -14.56
N THR A 113 0.02 10.71 -14.19
CA THR A 113 0.91 11.43 -13.27
C THR A 113 0.31 11.37 -11.88
N VAL A 114 1.09 10.89 -10.94
CA VAL A 114 0.69 10.71 -9.53
C VAL A 114 1.59 11.54 -8.65
N GLU A 115 0.98 12.31 -7.76
CA GLU A 115 1.67 13.05 -6.69
C GLU A 115 1.27 12.50 -5.33
N GLY A 116 2.21 12.46 -4.40
CA GLY A 116 1.91 11.96 -3.06
C GLY A 116 3.06 12.08 -2.10
N THR A 117 2.88 11.56 -0.91
CA THR A 117 3.92 11.50 0.12
C THR A 117 4.09 10.09 0.62
N VAL A 118 5.33 9.67 0.79
CA VAL A 118 5.70 8.35 1.28
C VAL A 118 6.66 8.44 2.45
N ALA A 119 6.69 7.42 3.30
CA ALA A 119 7.69 7.35 4.36
C ALA A 119 9.07 7.08 3.75
N LYS A 120 10.08 7.85 4.14
CA LYS A 120 11.47 7.62 3.75
C LYS A 120 12.04 6.53 4.62
N GLU A 121 12.17 5.33 4.09
CA GLU A 121 12.89 4.25 4.78
C GLU A 121 14.37 4.26 4.41
N ALA A 122 15.23 3.96 5.40
CA ALA A 122 16.67 4.18 5.31
C ALA A 122 17.41 3.35 4.24
N VAL A 123 16.78 2.31 3.69
CA VAL A 123 17.50 1.36 2.83
C VAL A 123 16.81 1.17 1.48
N MET A 124 15.54 1.52 1.32
CA MET A 124 14.84 1.14 0.11
C MET A 124 13.56 1.91 -0.12
N THR A 125 13.17 1.95 -1.30
CA THR A 125 11.87 1.88 -1.90
C THR A 125 10.74 2.40 -1.06
N SER A 126 10.44 3.61 -1.33
CA SER A 126 9.23 4.22 -0.88
C SER A 126 8.03 3.47 -1.44
N LEU A 127 7.10 3.13 -0.59
CA LEU A 127 5.92 2.36 -0.94
C LEU A 127 4.69 3.26 -0.96
N MET A 128 3.95 3.22 -2.05
CA MET A 128 2.58 3.71 -2.08
C MET A 128 1.66 2.52 -1.75
N GLY A 129 1.15 2.49 -0.53
CA GLY A 129 0.57 1.25 0.01
C GLY A 129 1.66 0.18 0.15
N LYS A 130 1.51 -0.95 -0.54
CA LYS A 130 2.53 -2.02 -0.61
C LYS A 130 3.26 -2.06 -1.95
N GLN A 131 2.99 -1.13 -2.85
CA GLN A 131 3.62 -1.09 -4.16
C GLN A 131 4.89 -0.24 -4.12
N GLU A 132 5.98 -0.81 -4.59
CA GLU A 132 7.28 -0.15 -4.70
C GLU A 132 7.25 0.92 -5.79
N ILE A 133 7.63 2.16 -5.46
CA ILE A 133 7.73 3.26 -6.40
C ILE A 133 9.16 3.33 -6.93
N ARG A 134 9.37 2.74 -8.11
CA ARG A 134 10.67 2.69 -8.81
C ARG A 134 10.45 2.53 -10.31
N VAL A 135 11.23 3.24 -11.12
CA VAL A 135 11.20 3.11 -12.59
C VAL A 135 11.40 1.64 -13.01
N GLY A 136 10.56 1.19 -13.94
CA GLY A 136 10.55 -0.17 -14.45
C GLY A 136 9.78 -1.20 -13.61
N LYS A 137 9.22 -0.78 -12.46
CA LYS A 137 8.39 -1.70 -11.65
C LYS A 137 6.97 -1.78 -12.17
N PRO A 138 6.38 -3.01 -12.16
CA PRO A 138 4.95 -3.17 -12.35
C PRO A 138 4.17 -2.42 -11.27
N HIS A 139 3.10 -1.79 -11.67
CA HIS A 139 2.25 -0.98 -10.80
C HIS A 139 0.78 -1.21 -11.11
N ILE A 140 -0.04 -1.31 -10.08
CA ILE A 140 -1.50 -1.28 -10.21
C ILE A 140 -1.95 0.12 -9.86
N LEU A 141 -2.39 0.87 -10.87
CA LEU A 141 -2.98 2.18 -10.65
C LEU A 141 -4.45 1.99 -10.33
N LYS A 142 -4.84 2.36 -9.14
CA LYS A 142 -6.22 2.22 -8.67
C LYS A 142 -6.67 3.51 -8.00
N THR A 143 -7.87 3.96 -8.38
CA THR A 143 -8.62 5.04 -7.74
C THR A 143 -10.01 4.54 -7.34
N GLU A 144 -10.85 5.41 -6.81
CA GLU A 144 -12.26 5.07 -6.57
C GLU A 144 -13.06 4.76 -7.85
N TYR A 145 -12.56 5.21 -9.01
CA TYR A 145 -13.30 5.17 -10.27
C TYR A 145 -12.72 4.19 -11.28
N VAL A 146 -11.42 3.97 -11.26
CA VAL A 146 -10.72 3.16 -12.26
C VAL A 146 -9.65 2.28 -11.62
N GLU A 147 -9.37 1.15 -12.28
CA GLU A 147 -8.25 0.28 -11.95
C GLU A 147 -7.55 -0.14 -13.24
N PHE A 148 -6.27 0.20 -13.35
CA PHE A 148 -5.39 -0.24 -14.43
C PHE A 148 -4.34 -1.18 -13.85
N GLN A 149 -4.44 -2.43 -14.24
CA GLN A 149 -3.43 -3.44 -13.94
C GLN A 149 -2.31 -3.37 -14.97
N GLU A 150 -1.15 -3.90 -14.61
CA GLU A 150 0.00 -4.01 -15.52
C GLU A 150 0.52 -2.65 -16.03
N CYS A 151 0.36 -1.60 -15.26
CA CYS A 151 1.09 -0.37 -15.52
C CYS A 151 2.58 -0.56 -15.20
N VAL A 152 3.44 0.24 -15.83
CA VAL A 152 4.87 0.30 -15.52
C VAL A 152 5.22 1.73 -15.11
N ILE A 153 5.96 1.89 -14.02
CA ILE A 153 6.46 3.20 -13.60
C ILE A 153 7.55 3.63 -14.57
N THR A 154 7.39 4.80 -15.19
CA THR A 154 8.29 5.32 -16.22
C THR A 154 9.16 6.47 -15.75
N SER A 155 8.72 7.23 -14.74
CA SER A 155 9.54 8.25 -14.09
C SER A 155 9.24 8.34 -12.59
N VAL A 156 10.22 8.79 -11.81
CA VAL A 156 10.06 9.07 -10.37
C VAL A 156 10.91 10.28 -10.02
N GLU A 157 10.28 11.28 -9.42
CA GLU A 157 10.95 12.46 -8.88
C GLU A 157 10.66 12.57 -7.38
N TRP A 158 11.70 12.83 -6.61
CA TRP A 158 11.62 12.96 -5.16
C TRP A 158 11.76 14.42 -4.77
N THR A 159 10.85 14.91 -3.94
CA THR A 159 10.94 16.25 -3.37
C THR A 159 11.29 16.11 -1.88
N GLU A 160 12.46 16.60 -1.49
CA GLU A 160 12.80 16.71 -0.06
C GLU A 160 12.05 17.92 0.51
N GLU A 161 11.30 17.71 1.60
CA GLU A 161 10.74 18.79 2.41
C GLU A 161 11.79 19.37 3.37
#